data_f03792b6289a150709c7b00893a8e9b3
#
_entry.id   f03792b6289a150709c7b00893a8e9b3
#
_cell.length_a   1.000
_cell.length_b   1.000
_cell.length_c   1.000
_cell.angle_alpha   90.00
_cell.angle_beta   90.00
_cell.angle_gamma   90.00
#
_symmetry.space_group_name_H-M   'P 1'
#
loop_
_entity.id
_entity.type
_entity.pdbx_description
1 polymer ?
#
loop_
_entity_poly.entity_id
_entity_poly.type
_entity_poly.pdbx_seq_one_letter_code
_entity_poly.pdbx_strand_id
1 'polypeptide(L)'
;MMISADLLRGYTDTVILRQLAQQDGYGYQISKEVANISGGRLELKEATLYTAFRRLESAGCIRSYWGNEMIGARRRYYSLTEE
;
A
#
# COMPACT_ATOMS: atom_id res chain seq x y z
N MET A 1 1.02 3.05 25.86
CA MET A 1 2.27 2.92 25.11
C MET A 1 2.19 3.74 23.83
N MET A 2 3.13 4.61 23.61
CA MET A 2 3.17 5.39 22.37
C MET A 2 4.02 4.66 21.34
N ILE A 3 3.43 4.47 20.15
CA ILE A 3 4.15 3.88 19.04
C ILE A 3 4.88 5.01 18.30
N SER A 4 6.18 4.87 18.12
CA SER A 4 6.95 5.89 17.41
C SER A 4 6.52 5.95 15.93
N ALA A 5 6.72 7.11 15.30
CA ALA A 5 6.41 7.27 13.90
C ALA A 5 7.19 6.28 13.02
N ASP A 6 8.43 5.97 13.41
CA ASP A 6 9.26 5.03 12.66
C ASP A 6 8.71 3.61 12.75
N LEU A 7 8.25 3.19 13.94
CA LEU A 7 7.64 1.87 14.10
C LEU A 7 6.36 1.76 13.28
N LEU A 8 5.52 2.80 13.33
CA LEU A 8 4.28 2.80 12.58
C LEU A 8 4.55 2.76 11.07
N ARG A 9 5.56 3.50 10.61
CA ARG A 9 5.96 3.50 9.21
C ARG A 9 6.42 2.12 8.77
N GLY A 10 7.26 1.45 9.58
CA GLY A 10 7.73 0.11 9.29
C GLY A 10 6.60 -0.90 9.23
N TYR A 11 5.65 -0.79 10.15
CA TYR A 11 4.47 -1.66 10.15
C TYR A 11 3.63 -1.44 8.89
N THR A 12 3.38 -0.18 8.53
CA THR A 12 2.62 0.16 7.32
C THR A 12 3.29 -0.41 6.08
N ASP A 13 4.60 -0.21 5.95
CA ASP A 13 5.35 -0.72 4.80
C ASP A 13 5.27 -2.25 4.71
N THR A 14 5.43 -2.92 5.85
CA THR A 14 5.36 -4.38 5.91
C THR A 14 4.01 -4.91 5.46
N VAL A 15 2.93 -4.28 5.91
CA VAL A 15 1.58 -4.71 5.54
C VAL A 15 1.33 -4.48 4.04
N ILE A 16 1.76 -3.34 3.51
CA ILE A 16 1.62 -3.05 2.09
C ILE A 16 2.38 -4.09 1.26
N LEU A 17 3.63 -4.36 1.61
CA LEU A 17 4.45 -5.32 0.86
C LEU A 17 3.86 -6.72 0.93
N ARG A 18 3.32 -7.10 2.09
CA ARG A 18 2.69 -8.41 2.25
C ARG A 18 1.46 -8.55 1.34
N GLN A 19 0.65 -7.50 1.25
CA GLN A 19 -0.50 -7.52 0.36
C GLN A 19 -0.08 -7.66 -1.10
N LEU A 20 0.94 -6.92 -1.50
CA LEU A 20 1.44 -6.97 -2.87
C LEU A 20 2.14 -8.29 -3.19
N ALA A 21 2.64 -8.99 -2.17
CA ALA A 21 3.21 -10.32 -2.36
C ALA A 21 2.14 -11.35 -2.76
N GLN A 22 0.90 -11.12 -2.38
CA GLN A 22 -0.21 -12.00 -2.73
C GLN A 22 -0.76 -11.69 -4.11
N GLN A 23 -0.92 -10.42 -4.42
CA GLN A 23 -1.40 -9.96 -5.73
C GLN A 23 -1.18 -8.47 -5.85
N ASP A 24 -1.12 -7.99 -7.07
CA ASP A 24 -1.07 -6.57 -7.35
C ASP A 24 -2.32 -5.91 -6.81
N GLY A 25 -2.22 -4.65 -6.40
CA GLY A 25 -3.37 -3.94 -5.85
C GLY A 25 -3.29 -2.45 -6.10
N TYR A 26 -4.41 -1.79 -5.89
CA TYR A 26 -4.50 -0.34 -5.98
C TYR A 26 -4.83 0.24 -4.60
N GLY A 27 -4.62 1.56 -4.44
CA GLY A 27 -4.64 2.20 -3.14
C GLY A 27 -5.86 1.89 -2.28
N TYR A 28 -7.06 2.03 -2.83
CA TYR A 28 -8.29 1.77 -2.08
C TYR A 28 -8.37 0.33 -1.59
N GLN A 29 -8.04 -0.63 -2.45
CA GLN A 29 -8.06 -2.04 -2.10
C GLN A 29 -7.06 -2.34 -0.98
N ILE A 30 -5.85 -1.82 -1.10
CA ILE A 30 -4.81 -2.04 -0.09
C ILE A 30 -5.21 -1.44 1.24
N SER A 31 -5.77 -0.23 1.23
CA SER A 31 -6.24 0.43 2.44
C SER A 31 -7.32 -0.40 3.14
N LYS A 32 -8.24 -0.96 2.37
CA LYS A 32 -9.30 -1.79 2.89
C LYS A 32 -8.76 -3.07 3.53
N GLU A 33 -7.79 -3.70 2.87
CA GLU A 33 -7.18 -4.92 3.40
C GLU A 33 -6.39 -4.66 4.67
N VAL A 34 -5.69 -3.53 4.74
CA VAL A 34 -4.97 -3.14 5.96
C VAL A 34 -5.95 -2.97 7.12
N ALA A 35 -7.09 -2.33 6.88
CA ALA A 35 -8.10 -2.18 7.92
C ALA A 35 -8.64 -3.54 8.37
N ASN A 36 -8.88 -4.45 7.44
CA ASN A 36 -9.37 -5.79 7.78
C ASN A 36 -8.36 -6.58 8.59
N ILE A 37 -7.11 -6.59 8.18
CA ILE A 37 -6.05 -7.34 8.87
C ILE A 37 -5.85 -6.85 10.29
N SER A 38 -5.94 -5.54 10.49
CA SER A 38 -5.75 -4.95 11.81
C SER A 38 -7.01 -5.00 12.68
N GLY A 39 -8.10 -5.57 12.20
CA GLY A 39 -9.37 -5.58 12.91
C GLY A 39 -9.95 -4.18 13.09
N GLY A 40 -9.67 -3.30 12.14
CA GLY A 40 -10.15 -1.92 12.19
C GLY A 40 -9.28 -0.98 13.02
N ARG A 41 -8.19 -1.50 13.60
CA ARG A 41 -7.33 -0.69 14.47
C ARG A 41 -6.39 0.23 13.70
N LEU A 42 -6.05 -0.16 12.50
CA LEU A 42 -5.17 0.64 11.65
C LEU A 42 -5.95 1.10 10.42
N GLU A 43 -6.16 2.40 10.35
CA GLU A 43 -6.82 3.01 9.20
C GLU A 43 -5.82 3.96 8.55
N LEU A 44 -5.48 3.66 7.30
CA LEU A 44 -4.52 4.48 6.57
C LEU A 44 -5.25 5.58 5.83
N LYS A 45 -4.87 6.81 6.13
CA LYS A 45 -5.34 7.95 5.35
C LYS A 45 -4.71 7.90 3.97
N GLU A 46 -5.41 8.44 3.00
CA GLU A 46 -4.95 8.44 1.62
C GLU A 46 -3.54 9.05 1.49
N ALA A 47 -3.31 10.18 2.14
CA ALA A 47 -2.01 10.84 2.08
C ALA A 47 -0.90 9.96 2.64
N THR A 48 -1.17 9.27 3.76
CA THR A 48 -0.19 8.37 4.38
C THR A 48 0.13 7.20 3.46
N LEU A 49 -0.91 6.62 2.85
CA LEU A 49 -0.77 5.50 1.95
C LEU A 49 0.08 5.86 0.73
N TYR A 50 -0.23 6.98 0.07
CA TYR A 50 0.51 7.38 -1.12
C TYR A 50 1.92 7.85 -0.82
N THR A 51 2.16 8.39 0.38
CA THR A 51 3.51 8.70 0.83
C THR A 51 4.34 7.42 0.96
N ALA A 52 3.73 6.36 1.52
CA ALA A 52 4.39 5.07 1.64
C ALA A 52 4.69 4.48 0.25
N PHE A 53 3.75 4.56 -0.68
CA PHE A 53 3.97 4.09 -2.04
C PHE A 53 5.15 4.80 -2.70
N ARG A 54 5.23 6.12 -2.58
CA ARG A 54 6.34 6.88 -3.16
C ARG A 54 7.68 6.47 -2.57
N ARG A 55 7.71 6.26 -1.25
CA ARG A 55 8.93 5.83 -0.57
C ARG A 55 9.37 4.45 -1.02
N LEU A 56 8.43 3.50 -1.09
CA LEU A 56 8.72 2.13 -1.50
C LEU A 56 9.10 2.05 -2.98
N GLU A 57 8.46 2.85 -3.81
CA GLU A 57 8.79 2.89 -5.23
C GLU A 57 10.18 3.49 -5.44
N SER A 58 10.52 4.55 -4.73
CA SER A 58 11.84 5.16 -4.79
C SER A 58 12.93 4.21 -4.32
N ALA A 59 12.62 3.36 -3.35
CA ALA A 59 13.55 2.36 -2.85
C ALA A 59 13.68 1.14 -3.78
N GLY A 60 12.87 1.08 -4.84
CA GLY A 60 12.91 -0.04 -5.78
C GLY A 60 12.17 -1.27 -5.33
N CYS A 61 11.37 -1.17 -4.26
CA CYS A 61 10.64 -2.32 -3.73
C CYS A 61 9.35 -2.60 -4.49
N ILE A 62 8.73 -1.57 -5.06
CA ILE A 62 7.48 -1.70 -5.82
C ILE A 62 7.58 -0.87 -7.09
N ARG A 63 6.69 -1.17 -8.02
CA ARG A 63 6.49 -0.40 -9.24
C ARG A 63 5.00 -0.18 -9.45
N SER A 64 4.65 0.78 -10.29
CA SER A 64 3.25 1.09 -10.55
C SER A 64 2.95 1.00 -12.03
N TYR A 65 1.68 0.75 -12.34
CA TYR A 65 1.18 0.74 -13.71
C TYR A 65 -0.30 1.09 -13.71
N TRP A 66 -0.81 1.50 -14.86
CA TRP A 66 -2.22 1.85 -15.00
C TRP A 66 -3.03 0.63 -15.39
N GLY A 67 -4.21 0.49 -14.78
CA GLY A 67 -5.13 -0.57 -15.14
C GLY A 67 -5.78 -0.35 -16.50
N ASN A 68 -6.52 -1.37 -16.95
CA ASN A 68 -7.20 -1.36 -18.24
C ASN A 68 -8.71 -1.29 -18.09
N GLU A 69 -9.19 -0.59 -17.05
CA GLU A 69 -10.61 -0.46 -16.84
C GLU A 69 -11.28 0.21 -18.04
N MET A 70 -12.33 -0.43 -18.55
CA MET A 70 -13.09 0.08 -19.70
C MET A 70 -14.11 1.13 -19.29
N ILE A 71 -14.52 1.11 -18.03
CA ILE A 71 -15.56 1.99 -17.49
C ILE A 71 -15.03 2.67 -16.26
N GLY A 72 -15.22 3.99 -16.19
CA GLY A 72 -14.75 4.79 -15.08
C GLY A 72 -13.30 5.19 -15.20
N ALA A 73 -12.75 5.76 -14.14
CA ALA A 73 -11.36 6.20 -14.13
C ALA A 73 -10.42 5.00 -14.03
N ARG A 74 -9.30 5.08 -14.74
CA ARG A 74 -8.27 4.05 -14.67
C ARG A 74 -7.64 4.08 -13.28
N ARG A 75 -7.34 2.89 -12.75
CA ARG A 75 -6.70 2.73 -11.45
C ARG A 75 -5.21 2.55 -11.61
N ARG A 76 -4.47 3.13 -10.66
CA ARG A 76 -3.03 2.91 -10.61
C ARG A 76 -2.75 1.73 -9.69
N TYR A 77 -2.19 0.68 -10.26
CA TYR A 77 -1.85 -0.54 -9.55
C TYR A 77 -0.39 -0.52 -9.13
N TYR A 78 -0.10 -1.26 -8.08
CA TYR A 78 1.25 -1.43 -7.55
C TYR A 78 1.58 -2.91 -7.50
N SER A 79 2.84 -3.22 -7.75
CA SER A 79 3.33 -4.57 -7.84
C SER A 79 4.70 -4.64 -7.17
N LEU A 80 5.00 -5.78 -6.53
CA LEU A 80 6.35 -6.00 -6.02
C LEU A 80 7.34 -6.13 -7.16
N THR A 81 8.54 -5.61 -6.95
CA THR A 81 9.66 -5.87 -7.85
C THR A 81 10.35 -7.16 -7.40
N GLU A 82 11.30 -7.65 -8.19
CA GLU A 82 12.05 -8.85 -7.85
C GLU A 82 13.15 -8.60 -6.82
N GLU A 83 13.35 -7.35 -6.44
CA GLU A 83 14.42 -7.00 -5.49
C GLU A 83 13.95 -7.05 -4.04
#